data_8698e0e99a72adc81785d0db12a6f695
#
_entry.id   8698e0e99a72adc81785d0db12a6f695
#
_cell.length_a   1.000
_cell.length_b   1.000
_cell.length_c   1.000
_cell.angle_alpha   90.00
_cell.angle_beta   90.00
_cell.angle_gamma   90.00
#
_symmetry.space_group_name_H-M   'P 1'
#
loop_
_entity.id
_entity.type
_entity.pdbx_description
1 polymer ?
#
loop_
_entity_poly.entity_id
_entity_poly.type
_entity_poly.pdbx_seq_one_letter_code
_entity_poly.pdbx_strand_id
1 'polypeptide(L)'
;MKFVRTILVIVVALCCMSFTVVIDAGHGGNDAGAIGHVLKLKEKDLNLCVAQRLANKIQEQYPEVNVVMTRTTDVFLQLQKRADIVNKNHADLFICIHTNAAENRKACGAETFILGTDRMEDNLDVAMRENAVMKLEQDQTVYQGFDPNSIE
;
A
#
# COMPACT_ATOMS: atom_id res chain seq x y z
N MET A 1 38.98 -1.46 -28.12
CA MET A 1 37.59 -1.86 -28.47
C MET A 1 36.91 -2.69 -27.38
N LYS A 2 37.53 -3.68 -26.74
CA LYS A 2 36.89 -4.48 -25.66
C LYS A 2 36.52 -3.62 -24.45
N PHE A 3 37.37 -2.70 -24.01
CA PHE A 3 37.16 -1.84 -22.85
C PHE A 3 35.98 -0.88 -23.04
N VAL A 4 35.84 -0.28 -24.21
CA VAL A 4 34.70 0.63 -24.54
C VAL A 4 33.38 -0.16 -24.59
N ARG A 5 33.39 -1.39 -25.10
CA ARG A 5 32.20 -2.26 -25.09
C ARG A 5 31.77 -2.63 -23.68
N THR A 6 32.73 -2.92 -22.79
CA THR A 6 32.44 -3.27 -21.39
C THR A 6 31.87 -2.08 -20.64
N ILE A 7 32.41 -0.86 -20.81
CA ILE A 7 31.89 0.36 -20.21
C ILE A 7 30.48 0.65 -20.74
N LEU A 8 30.24 0.52 -22.04
CA LEU A 8 28.92 0.74 -22.64
C LEU A 8 27.87 -0.23 -22.09
N VAL A 9 28.22 -1.51 -21.89
CA VAL A 9 27.32 -2.51 -21.30
C VAL A 9 27.00 -2.18 -19.83
N ILE A 10 28.00 -1.71 -19.06
CA ILE A 10 27.79 -1.30 -17.65
C ILE A 10 26.90 -0.05 -17.58
N VAL A 11 27.11 0.94 -18.43
CA VAL A 11 26.30 2.17 -18.48
C VAL A 11 24.85 1.85 -18.89
N VAL A 12 24.65 0.97 -19.87
CA VAL A 12 23.31 0.52 -20.29
C VAL A 12 22.62 -0.28 -19.17
N ALA A 13 23.36 -1.13 -18.44
CA ALA A 13 22.81 -1.89 -17.32
C ALA A 13 22.40 -0.98 -16.14
N LEU A 14 23.17 0.07 -15.85
CA LEU A 14 22.82 1.08 -14.83
C LEU A 14 21.63 1.95 -15.23
N CYS A 15 21.42 2.20 -16.52
CA CYS A 15 20.25 2.94 -17.02
C CYS A 15 18.94 2.12 -16.98
N CYS A 16 19.01 0.80 -16.77
CA CYS A 16 17.84 -0.08 -16.74
C CYS A 16 17.28 -0.35 -15.34
N MET A 17 17.82 0.25 -14.28
CA MET A 17 17.25 0.14 -12.93
C MET A 17 16.12 1.17 -12.80
N SER A 18 14.92 0.78 -13.20
CA SER A 18 13.71 1.56 -12.95
C SER A 18 13.32 1.44 -11.49
N PHE A 19 13.16 2.57 -10.81
CA PHE A 19 12.61 2.61 -9.45
C PHE A 19 11.14 2.22 -9.49
N THR A 20 10.75 1.22 -8.71
CA THR A 20 9.38 0.70 -8.69
C THR A 20 8.66 1.13 -7.43
N VAL A 21 7.54 1.82 -7.60
CA VAL A 21 6.61 2.19 -6.53
C VAL A 21 5.36 1.34 -6.63
N VAL A 22 5.02 0.62 -5.56
CA VAL A 22 3.71 -0.03 -5.45
C VAL A 22 2.82 0.82 -4.56
N ILE A 23 1.64 1.18 -5.08
CA ILE A 23 0.62 1.95 -4.35
C ILE A 23 -0.54 1.02 -4.03
N ASP A 24 -0.82 0.87 -2.75
CA ASP A 24 -1.94 0.09 -2.24
C ASP A 24 -3.10 1.02 -1.86
N ALA A 25 -4.24 0.80 -2.48
CA ALA A 25 -5.49 1.40 -2.05
C ALA A 25 -6.17 0.46 -1.05
N GLY A 26 -6.10 0.76 0.24
CA GLY A 26 -6.66 -0.07 1.29
C GLY A 26 -8.13 -0.40 1.09
N HIS A 27 -8.57 -1.53 1.64
CA HIS A 27 -9.94 -2.06 1.51
C HIS A 27 -10.32 -2.41 0.06
N GLY A 28 -11.64 -2.61 -0.21
CA GLY A 28 -12.16 -2.88 -1.56
C GLY A 28 -13.22 -3.99 -1.58
N GLY A 29 -14.08 -4.00 -2.60
CA GLY A 29 -15.13 -5.00 -2.76
C GLY A 29 -16.10 -5.04 -1.57
N ASN A 30 -16.17 -6.20 -0.89
CA ASN A 30 -16.99 -6.42 0.30
C ASN A 30 -16.42 -5.78 1.59
N ASP A 31 -15.17 -5.37 1.57
CA ASP A 31 -14.56 -4.62 2.66
C ASP A 31 -14.70 -3.11 2.40
N ALA A 32 -15.62 -2.47 3.10
CA ALA A 32 -15.89 -1.04 2.92
C ALA A 32 -14.86 -0.14 3.63
N GLY A 33 -14.10 -0.66 4.60
CA GLY A 33 -13.37 0.15 5.55
C GLY A 33 -14.30 1.00 6.42
N ALA A 34 -13.79 2.10 6.92
CA ALA A 34 -14.59 3.05 7.67
C ALA A 34 -15.69 3.69 6.80
N ILE A 35 -16.82 4.03 7.43
CA ILE A 35 -17.94 4.70 6.76
C ILE A 35 -18.18 6.06 7.39
N GLY A 36 -18.07 7.11 6.60
CA GLY A 36 -18.27 8.48 7.04
C GLY A 36 -19.68 8.73 7.62
N HIS A 37 -19.74 9.43 8.74
CA HIS A 37 -21.02 9.64 9.45
C HIS A 37 -22.03 10.46 8.67
N VAL A 38 -21.59 11.51 7.97
CA VAL A 38 -22.47 12.49 7.30
C VAL A 38 -22.74 12.08 5.86
N LEU A 39 -21.70 11.99 5.05
CA LEU A 39 -21.83 11.73 3.60
C LEU A 39 -21.92 10.23 3.27
N LYS A 40 -21.80 9.36 4.27
CA LYS A 40 -21.78 7.90 4.06
C LYS A 40 -20.75 7.43 3.04
N LEU A 41 -19.69 8.20 2.82
CA LEU A 41 -18.57 7.81 1.98
C LEU A 41 -17.87 6.63 2.61
N LYS A 42 -17.51 5.66 1.79
CA LYS A 42 -16.77 4.49 2.23
C LYS A 42 -15.28 4.75 2.05
N GLU A 43 -14.49 4.32 3.00
CA GLU A 43 -13.03 4.46 2.98
C GLU A 43 -12.43 3.87 1.71
N LYS A 44 -12.87 2.68 1.29
CA LYS A 44 -12.39 2.02 0.08
C LYS A 44 -12.46 2.88 -1.18
N ASP A 45 -13.51 3.71 -1.31
CA ASP A 45 -13.73 4.54 -2.49
C ASP A 45 -12.79 5.76 -2.46
N LEU A 46 -12.59 6.34 -1.27
CA LEU A 46 -11.66 7.45 -1.06
C LEU A 46 -10.22 7.00 -1.28
N ASN A 47 -9.84 5.86 -0.69
CA ASN A 47 -8.50 5.29 -0.85
C ASN A 47 -8.18 5.03 -2.32
N LEU A 48 -9.12 4.46 -3.09
CA LEU A 48 -8.93 4.22 -4.51
C LEU A 48 -8.76 5.53 -5.29
N CYS A 49 -9.59 6.52 -5.01
CA CYS A 49 -9.50 7.83 -5.67
C CYS A 49 -8.15 8.52 -5.40
N VAL A 50 -7.68 8.51 -4.15
CA VAL A 50 -6.39 9.12 -3.78
C VAL A 50 -5.24 8.35 -4.41
N ALA A 51 -5.27 7.00 -4.34
CA ALA A 51 -4.24 6.15 -4.91
C ALA A 51 -4.09 6.36 -6.43
N GLN A 52 -5.19 6.43 -7.17
CA GLN A 52 -5.17 6.70 -8.62
C GLN A 52 -4.60 8.08 -8.93
N ARG A 53 -4.98 9.11 -8.17
CA ARG A 53 -4.44 10.46 -8.34
C ARG A 53 -2.94 10.51 -8.05
N LEU A 54 -2.48 9.81 -7.02
CA LEU A 54 -1.07 9.71 -6.68
C LEU A 54 -0.29 9.01 -7.78
N ALA A 55 -0.79 7.86 -8.27
CA ALA A 55 -0.18 7.11 -9.36
C ALA A 55 0.01 7.98 -10.61
N ASN A 56 -1.06 8.67 -11.04
CA ASN A 56 -1.01 9.54 -12.20
C ASN A 56 0.01 10.68 -11.98
N LYS A 57 0.02 11.29 -10.79
CA LYS A 57 0.92 12.39 -10.50
C LYS A 57 2.39 11.96 -10.47
N ILE A 58 2.70 10.77 -9.97
CA ILE A 58 4.06 10.21 -10.03
C ILE A 58 4.46 9.96 -11.49
N GLN A 59 3.61 9.33 -12.29
CA GLN A 59 3.90 9.05 -13.69
C GLN A 59 4.07 10.33 -14.55
N GLU A 60 3.31 11.38 -14.25
CA GLU A 60 3.45 12.68 -14.93
C GLU A 60 4.77 13.39 -14.58
N GLN A 61 5.20 13.32 -13.33
CA GLN A 61 6.40 14.03 -12.85
C GLN A 61 7.68 13.22 -13.00
N TYR A 62 7.58 11.91 -12.95
CA TYR A 62 8.70 10.96 -12.94
C TYR A 62 8.39 9.79 -13.90
N PRO A 63 8.43 10.02 -15.22
CA PRO A 63 8.05 9.01 -16.22
C PRO A 63 8.96 7.78 -16.21
N GLU A 64 10.16 7.88 -15.62
CA GLU A 64 11.10 6.77 -15.43
C GLU A 64 10.71 5.84 -14.28
N VAL A 65 9.81 6.27 -13.37
CA VAL A 65 9.36 5.46 -12.23
C VAL A 65 8.28 4.48 -12.70
N ASN A 66 8.50 3.21 -12.40
CA ASN A 66 7.48 2.19 -12.63
C ASN A 66 6.44 2.22 -11.49
N VAL A 67 5.20 2.61 -11.80
CA VAL A 67 4.12 2.67 -10.81
C VAL A 67 3.18 1.49 -11.00
N VAL A 68 3.01 0.70 -9.95
CA VAL A 68 2.10 -0.45 -9.89
C VAL A 68 1.04 -0.19 -8.82
N MET A 69 -0.22 -0.40 -9.13
CA MET A 69 -1.30 -0.34 -8.15
C MET A 69 -1.73 -1.75 -7.75
N THR A 70 -2.02 -1.97 -6.47
CA THR A 70 -2.54 -3.27 -6.00
C THR A 70 -3.94 -3.55 -6.55
N ARG A 71 -4.77 -2.50 -6.66
CA ARG A 71 -6.07 -2.53 -7.34
C ARG A 71 -6.34 -1.22 -8.06
N THR A 72 -7.06 -1.28 -9.17
CA THR A 72 -7.48 -0.12 -9.98
C THR A 72 -8.99 0.04 -10.04
N THR A 73 -9.72 -0.92 -9.47
CA THR A 73 -11.19 -0.95 -9.41
C THR A 73 -11.65 -1.33 -8.01
N ASP A 74 -12.97 -1.32 -7.77
CA ASP A 74 -13.55 -1.72 -6.48
C ASP A 74 -13.62 -3.26 -6.37
N VAL A 75 -12.48 -3.89 -6.07
CA VAL A 75 -12.36 -5.32 -5.84
C VAL A 75 -11.77 -5.58 -4.45
N PHE A 76 -12.20 -6.67 -3.83
CA PHE A 76 -11.58 -7.15 -2.59
C PHE A 76 -10.24 -7.81 -2.89
N LEU A 77 -9.22 -7.44 -2.16
CA LEU A 77 -7.89 -8.02 -2.27
C LEU A 77 -7.37 -8.38 -0.88
N GLN A 78 -7.08 -9.66 -0.69
CA GLN A 78 -6.52 -10.20 0.56
C GLN A 78 -5.18 -9.54 0.90
N LEU A 79 -4.86 -9.41 2.19
CA LEU A 79 -3.61 -8.78 2.64
C LEU A 79 -2.38 -9.48 2.07
N GLN A 80 -2.37 -10.83 2.09
CA GLN A 80 -1.26 -11.59 1.51
C GLN A 80 -1.06 -11.28 0.02
N LYS A 81 -2.15 -11.11 -0.75
CA LYS A 81 -2.05 -10.77 -2.18
C LYS A 81 -1.47 -9.39 -2.43
N ARG A 82 -1.70 -8.43 -1.50
CA ARG A 82 -1.07 -7.11 -1.57
C ARG A 82 0.46 -7.25 -1.40
N ALA A 83 0.90 -8.02 -0.40
CA ALA A 83 2.32 -8.34 -0.19
C ALA A 83 2.93 -9.09 -1.38
N ASP A 84 2.21 -10.07 -1.95
CA ASP A 84 2.67 -10.81 -3.13
C ASP A 84 2.90 -9.87 -4.34
N ILE A 85 2.04 -8.86 -4.54
CA ILE A 85 2.21 -7.86 -5.61
C ILE A 85 3.48 -7.05 -5.38
N VAL A 86 3.73 -6.59 -4.15
CA VAL A 86 4.95 -5.85 -3.78
C VAL A 86 6.20 -6.68 -4.10
N ASN A 87 6.23 -7.92 -3.60
CA ASN A 87 7.38 -8.82 -3.76
C ASN A 87 7.60 -9.21 -5.22
N LYS A 88 6.53 -9.54 -5.96
CA LYS A 88 6.61 -9.91 -7.38
C LYS A 88 7.16 -8.80 -8.26
N ASN A 89 6.86 -7.56 -7.93
CA ASN A 89 7.32 -6.39 -8.69
C ASN A 89 8.65 -5.85 -8.18
N HIS A 90 9.27 -6.49 -7.18
CA HIS A 90 10.53 -6.03 -6.57
C HIS A 90 10.47 -4.54 -6.20
N ALA A 91 9.39 -4.13 -5.53
CA ALA A 91 9.14 -2.74 -5.24
C ALA A 91 10.25 -2.13 -4.36
N ASP A 92 10.75 -0.96 -4.76
CA ASP A 92 11.68 -0.16 -3.97
C ASP A 92 10.94 0.66 -2.89
N LEU A 93 9.66 0.99 -3.17
CA LEU A 93 8.80 1.70 -2.25
C LEU A 93 7.37 1.14 -2.29
N PHE A 94 6.80 0.90 -1.11
CA PHE A 94 5.40 0.56 -0.93
C PHE A 94 4.67 1.68 -0.20
N ILE A 95 3.57 2.16 -0.77
CA ILE A 95 2.72 3.22 -0.19
C ILE A 95 1.33 2.66 -0.01
N CYS A 96 0.89 2.48 1.24
CA CYS A 96 -0.45 2.08 1.57
C CYS A 96 -1.30 3.31 1.95
N ILE A 97 -2.50 3.44 1.36
CA ILE A 97 -3.38 4.58 1.54
C ILE A 97 -4.64 4.12 2.27
N HIS A 98 -4.88 4.75 3.42
CA HIS A 98 -6.05 4.58 4.26
C HIS A 98 -6.67 5.91 4.62
N THR A 99 -7.96 5.91 4.96
CA THR A 99 -8.71 7.07 5.44
C THR A 99 -9.32 6.72 6.79
N ASN A 100 -8.51 6.80 7.83
CA ASN A 100 -8.88 6.38 9.18
C ASN A 100 -10.11 7.11 9.73
N ALA A 101 -10.93 6.40 10.49
CA ALA A 101 -11.96 6.99 11.31
C ALA A 101 -11.39 7.36 12.69
N ALA A 102 -11.82 8.50 13.22
CA ALA A 102 -11.54 8.92 14.58
C ALA A 102 -12.85 9.08 15.38
N GLU A 103 -12.83 8.72 16.65
CA GLU A 103 -13.93 8.97 17.58
C GLU A 103 -14.17 10.47 17.78
N ASN A 104 -13.07 11.21 17.86
CA ASN A 104 -13.11 12.67 17.94
C ASN A 104 -13.49 13.27 16.58
N ARG A 105 -14.73 13.75 16.46
CA ARG A 105 -15.25 14.38 15.23
C ARG A 105 -14.54 15.66 14.78
N LYS A 106 -13.67 16.22 15.61
CA LYS A 106 -12.84 17.37 15.27
C LYS A 106 -11.46 16.97 14.74
N ALA A 107 -11.14 15.68 14.78
CA ALA A 107 -9.90 15.18 14.22
C ALA A 107 -9.87 15.44 12.71
N CYS A 108 -8.79 16.04 12.25
CA CYS A 108 -8.53 16.29 10.84
C CYS A 108 -7.03 16.33 10.61
N GLY A 109 -6.61 16.09 9.38
CA GLY A 109 -5.20 16.09 9.01
C GLY A 109 -4.83 14.83 8.25
N ALA A 110 -3.53 14.67 8.01
CA ALA A 110 -2.92 13.49 7.43
C ALA A 110 -1.73 13.07 8.28
N GLU A 111 -1.55 11.76 8.42
CA GLU A 111 -0.45 11.14 9.15
C GLU A 111 0.29 10.21 8.19
N THR A 112 1.59 10.08 8.39
CA THR A 112 2.42 9.14 7.64
C THR A 112 3.14 8.24 8.63
N PHE A 113 2.88 6.94 8.52
CA PHE A 113 3.55 5.91 9.29
C PHE A 113 4.66 5.29 8.43
N ILE A 114 5.86 5.20 9.00
CA ILE A 114 7.02 4.58 8.34
C ILE A 114 7.38 3.35 9.17
N LEU A 115 7.60 2.22 8.50
CA LEU A 115 8.12 1.04 9.17
C LEU A 115 9.52 1.33 9.72
N GLY A 116 9.63 1.42 11.04
CA GLY A 116 10.87 1.69 11.76
C GLY A 116 11.41 0.46 12.48
N THR A 117 12.57 0.61 13.11
CA THR A 117 13.19 -0.43 13.96
C THR A 117 12.49 -0.57 15.31
N ASP A 118 11.82 0.50 15.76
CA ASP A 118 11.10 0.53 17.04
C ASP A 118 9.59 0.45 16.76
N ARG A 119 8.93 -0.50 17.45
CA ARG A 119 7.47 -0.62 17.42
C ARG A 119 6.89 0.49 18.29
N MET A 120 6.28 1.49 17.68
CA MET A 120 5.60 2.56 18.42
C MET A 120 4.18 2.09 18.77
N GLU A 121 3.79 2.23 20.05
CA GLU A 121 2.46 1.88 20.55
C GLU A 121 1.34 2.58 19.75
N ASP A 122 1.55 3.84 19.35
CA ASP A 122 0.59 4.62 18.55
C ASP A 122 0.30 4.00 17.17
N ASN A 123 1.24 3.25 16.60
CA ASN A 123 1.07 2.59 15.31
C ASN A 123 0.31 1.24 15.43
N LEU A 124 0.30 0.67 16.62
CA LEU A 124 -0.29 -0.64 16.87
C LEU A 124 -1.80 -0.64 16.68
N ASP A 125 -2.50 0.35 17.25
CA ASP A 125 -3.96 0.46 17.14
C ASP A 125 -4.41 0.59 15.68
N VAL A 126 -3.64 1.31 14.86
CA VAL A 126 -3.89 1.42 13.42
C VAL A 126 -3.67 0.06 12.76
N ALA A 127 -2.52 -0.59 13.00
CA ALA A 127 -2.20 -1.88 12.42
C ALA A 127 -3.23 -2.95 12.80
N MET A 128 -3.67 -3.01 14.05
CA MET A 128 -4.69 -3.96 14.51
C MET A 128 -6.04 -3.74 13.82
N ARG A 129 -6.42 -2.48 13.61
CA ARG A 129 -7.66 -2.13 12.91
C ARG A 129 -7.61 -2.56 11.45
N GLU A 130 -6.52 -2.27 10.77
CA GLU A 130 -6.35 -2.62 9.36
C GLU A 130 -6.22 -4.14 9.16
N ASN A 131 -5.55 -4.83 10.08
CA ASN A 131 -5.44 -6.29 10.05
C ASN A 131 -6.77 -7.01 10.38
N ALA A 132 -7.75 -6.32 10.97
CA ALA A 132 -9.05 -6.94 11.26
C ALA A 132 -9.78 -7.44 9.99
N VAL A 133 -9.41 -6.95 8.81
CA VAL A 133 -9.92 -7.42 7.51
C VAL A 133 -9.63 -8.91 7.26
N MET A 134 -8.62 -9.49 7.90
CA MET A 134 -8.32 -10.92 7.84
C MET A 134 -9.55 -11.78 8.19
N LYS A 135 -10.45 -11.27 9.05
CA LYS A 135 -11.71 -11.95 9.42
C LYS A 135 -12.71 -12.06 8.27
N LEU A 136 -12.56 -11.25 7.22
CA LEU A 136 -13.40 -11.28 6.02
C LEU A 136 -12.82 -12.22 4.94
N GLU A 137 -11.60 -12.72 5.13
CA GLU A 137 -10.95 -13.61 4.19
C GLU A 137 -11.44 -15.04 4.36
N GLN A 138 -11.70 -15.73 3.24
CA GLN A 138 -12.20 -17.12 3.25
C GLN A 138 -11.12 -18.13 3.67
N ASP A 139 -9.88 -17.86 3.29
CA ASP A 139 -8.72 -18.68 3.63
C ASP A 139 -7.82 -17.90 4.60
N GLN A 140 -7.82 -18.33 5.85
CA GLN A 140 -6.99 -17.76 6.91
C GLN A 140 -5.77 -18.63 7.21
N THR A 141 -5.53 -19.70 6.45
CA THR A 141 -4.43 -20.64 6.72
C THR A 141 -3.06 -19.99 6.55
N VAL A 142 -2.96 -18.96 5.70
CA VAL A 142 -1.74 -18.19 5.48
C VAL A 142 -1.29 -17.38 6.71
N TYR A 143 -2.21 -17.19 7.68
CA TYR A 143 -1.96 -16.45 8.92
C TYR A 143 -1.80 -17.36 10.14
N GLN A 144 -1.56 -18.67 9.94
CA GLN A 144 -1.38 -19.62 11.05
C GLN A 144 -0.25 -19.16 11.97
N GLY A 145 -0.57 -18.98 13.25
CA GLY A 145 0.36 -18.50 14.27
C GLY A 145 0.43 -16.97 14.41
N PHE A 146 -0.30 -16.22 13.57
CA PHE A 146 -0.43 -14.77 13.73
C PHE A 146 -1.75 -14.43 14.43
N ASP A 147 -1.67 -13.74 15.56
CA ASP A 147 -2.84 -13.16 16.24
C ASP A 147 -2.95 -11.68 15.86
N PRO A 148 -3.99 -11.27 15.11
CA PRO A 148 -4.16 -9.87 14.71
C PRO A 148 -4.37 -8.92 15.90
N ASN A 149 -4.56 -9.44 17.11
CA ASN A 149 -4.69 -8.64 18.33
C ASN A 149 -3.42 -8.72 19.21
N SER A 150 -2.37 -9.38 18.75
CA SER A 150 -1.09 -9.45 19.47
C SER A 150 -0.07 -8.44 18.95
N ILE A 151 0.89 -8.11 19.80
CA ILE A 151 2.01 -7.18 19.49
C ILE A 151 3.21 -7.94 18.88
N GLU A 152 3.17 -9.27 18.79
CA GLU A 152 4.29 -10.09 18.33
C GLU A 152 4.47 -10.09 16.81
#